data_006c19937105b19bf11ddd3c6be41a31
#
_entry.id   006c19937105b19bf11ddd3c6be41a31
#
_cell.length_a   1.000
_cell.length_b   1.000
_cell.length_c   1.000
_cell.angle_alpha   90.00
_cell.angle_beta   90.00
_cell.angle_gamma   90.00
#
_symmetry.space_group_name_H-M   'P 1'
#
loop_
_entity.id
_entity.type
_entity.pdbx_description
1 polymer ?
#
loop_
_entity_poly.entity_id
_entity_poly.type
_entity_poly.pdbx_seq_one_letter_code
_entity_poly.pdbx_strand_id
1 'polypeptide(L)'
;MKQRLSLYELNSMVRDALSMTLPDSYWVEAELSEVREGYGGHCYMELIEKEERSNTPIAKAHAACWRNRWISIRPQFEQITGQRLHAGMKVLLKVHAQFHENYGFSWIVDDIDPNYTMGDMARKRQEIIRTLKEEGVFDLQKELALPMFCQRIAVVSSATAAGYGDFCNQLAGNDYGLQFKTGLFAATMQGEGVEQSVIAALNRIDAEYEDWDCVVIIRGGGATSDLSGFDTLSLAENVANFPLPIITGIGHERDESVLDMISFQKVKTPTAAAAFLVQHLTDVYVRVMEAQETIVQNVKHRLQVEKMRLDRLNKSIPVQFSLVKTRQGAYIDRLMNRLSQQVLSKVADAQRKLEIISQNVQPVLERKMMSESHRLQMLEQRIRSQDPELLLKRGYSITLKNGKSVRSASLLTSGDVIVTRFAEGTVKSKVE
;
A
#
# COMPACT_ATOMS: atom_id res chain seq x y z
N MET A 1 26.17 66.02 21.92
CA MET A 1 27.28 65.04 21.89
C MET A 1 26.68 63.71 21.40
N LYS A 2 27.27 63.10 20.36
CA LYS A 2 26.84 61.74 19.95
C LYS A 2 27.38 60.78 21.03
N GLN A 3 26.49 60.15 21.74
CA GLN A 3 26.85 59.16 22.74
C GLN A 3 27.50 57.97 22.03
N ARG A 4 28.79 57.71 22.29
CA ARG A 4 29.50 56.58 21.71
C ARG A 4 29.35 55.40 22.65
N LEU A 5 28.65 54.34 22.22
CA LEU A 5 28.54 53.07 22.92
C LEU A 5 29.44 52.01 22.27
N SER A 6 30.00 51.15 23.07
CA SER A 6 30.60 49.91 22.58
C SER A 6 29.50 48.95 22.09
N LEU A 7 29.86 47.97 21.26
CA LEU A 7 28.92 46.94 20.82
C LEU A 7 28.38 46.13 21.98
N TYR A 8 29.23 45.88 22.99
CA TYR A 8 28.85 45.19 24.22
C TYR A 8 27.77 45.97 25.00
N GLU A 9 28.00 47.26 25.19
CA GLU A 9 27.05 48.14 25.91
C GLU A 9 25.72 48.21 25.16
N LEU A 10 25.73 48.29 23.83
CA LEU A 10 24.50 48.28 23.03
C LEU A 10 23.76 46.95 23.17
N ASN A 11 24.49 45.82 23.06
CA ASN A 11 23.90 44.49 23.18
C ASN A 11 23.37 44.20 24.60
N SER A 12 24.06 44.74 25.63
CA SER A 12 23.57 44.66 27.00
C SER A 12 22.27 45.44 27.20
N MET A 13 22.13 46.60 26.58
CA MET A 13 20.85 47.34 26.61
C MET A 13 19.72 46.57 25.90
N VAL A 14 20.03 45.90 24.80
CA VAL A 14 19.03 45.02 24.10
C VAL A 14 18.62 43.86 25.00
N ARG A 15 19.60 43.20 25.63
CA ARG A 15 19.31 42.13 26.62
C ARG A 15 18.38 42.60 27.75
N ASP A 16 18.73 43.73 28.35
CA ASP A 16 18.00 44.29 29.49
C ASP A 16 16.58 44.72 29.06
N ALA A 17 16.44 45.34 27.91
CA ALA A 17 15.17 45.73 27.33
C ALA A 17 14.27 44.49 27.06
N LEU A 18 14.86 43.43 26.48
CA LEU A 18 14.14 42.18 26.22
C LEU A 18 13.69 41.48 27.49
N SER A 19 14.57 41.41 28.51
CA SER A 19 14.23 40.81 29.81
C SER A 19 13.15 41.57 30.56
N MET A 20 13.05 42.89 30.38
CA MET A 20 11.98 43.72 30.96
C MET A 20 10.67 43.59 30.20
N THR A 21 10.72 43.43 28.88
CA THR A 21 9.54 43.42 28.00
C THR A 21 8.92 42.02 27.86
N LEU A 22 9.76 40.99 27.87
CA LEU A 22 9.37 39.58 27.71
C LEU A 22 9.91 38.74 28.89
N PRO A 23 9.47 39.01 30.15
CA PRO A 23 9.98 38.32 31.33
C PRO A 23 9.44 36.89 31.48
N ASP A 24 8.31 36.57 30.80
CA ASP A 24 7.58 35.31 30.97
C ASP A 24 7.98 34.27 29.94
N SER A 25 7.62 33.04 30.19
CA SER A 25 7.63 31.98 29.18
C SER A 25 6.28 31.92 28.46
N TYR A 26 6.30 31.71 27.15
CA TYR A 26 5.12 31.70 26.27
C TYR A 26 4.96 30.34 25.60
N TRP A 27 3.75 29.87 25.45
CA TRP A 27 3.43 28.75 24.60
C TRP A 27 3.26 29.24 23.18
N VAL A 28 4.07 28.70 22.25
CA VAL A 28 4.12 29.11 20.85
C VAL A 28 3.91 27.89 19.97
N GLU A 29 2.95 28.03 19.06
CA GLU A 29 2.76 27.07 17.96
C GLU A 29 3.73 27.41 16.85
N ALA A 30 4.47 26.41 16.36
CA ALA A 30 5.38 26.57 15.25
C ALA A 30 5.56 25.26 14.49
N GLU A 31 5.99 25.37 13.26
CA GLU A 31 6.52 24.23 12.50
C GLU A 31 8.04 24.24 12.59
N LEU A 32 8.63 23.06 12.77
CA LEU A 32 10.07 22.88 12.79
C LEU A 32 10.58 22.82 11.33
N SER A 33 11.43 23.76 10.91
CA SER A 33 12.08 23.67 9.60
C SER A 33 13.43 22.96 9.67
N GLU A 34 14.09 23.01 10.81
CA GLU A 34 15.33 22.28 11.08
C GLU A 34 15.40 21.87 12.56
N VAL A 35 15.91 20.66 12.81
CA VAL A 35 16.21 20.15 14.15
C VAL A 35 17.60 19.55 14.12
N ARG A 36 18.50 20.01 14.97
CA ARG A 36 19.87 19.52 15.02
C ARG A 36 20.38 19.40 16.45
N GLU A 37 20.89 18.23 16.80
CA GLU A 37 21.59 18.01 18.06
C GLU A 37 23.06 18.39 17.95
N GLY A 38 23.53 19.29 18.80
CA GLY A 38 24.93 19.68 18.87
C GLY A 38 25.79 18.72 19.72
N TYR A 39 27.09 18.70 19.50
CA TYR A 39 28.05 17.87 20.24
C TYR A 39 27.99 18.06 21.77
N GLY A 40 27.48 19.21 22.23
CA GLY A 40 27.29 19.51 23.65
C GLY A 40 26.03 18.91 24.28
N GLY A 41 25.19 18.19 23.49
CA GLY A 41 23.92 17.64 23.94
C GLY A 41 22.80 18.69 23.98
N HIS A 42 22.98 19.85 23.39
CA HIS A 42 21.95 20.86 23.16
C HIS A 42 21.20 20.54 21.89
N CYS A 43 19.90 20.88 21.83
CA CYS A 43 19.13 20.81 20.60
C CYS A 43 18.90 22.22 20.03
N TYR A 44 19.24 22.42 18.79
CA TYR A 44 18.98 23.64 18.04
C TYR A 44 17.86 23.41 17.05
N MET A 45 16.92 24.34 17.01
CA MET A 45 15.72 24.25 16.21
C MET A 45 15.55 25.55 15.43
N GLU A 46 15.01 25.41 14.24
CA GLU A 46 14.53 26.54 13.47
C GLU A 46 13.01 26.46 13.40
N LEU A 47 12.33 27.50 13.93
CA LEU A 47 10.89 27.61 13.99
C LEU A 47 10.40 28.44 12.83
N ILE A 48 9.35 27.98 12.15
CA ILE A 48 8.67 28.74 11.12
C ILE A 48 7.16 28.72 11.35
N GLU A 49 6.51 29.78 10.94
CA GLU A 49 5.06 29.84 10.77
C GLU A 49 4.76 30.11 9.31
N LYS A 50 3.88 29.32 8.72
CA LYS A 50 3.50 29.43 7.31
C LYS A 50 2.11 30.02 7.19
N GLU A 51 1.87 30.76 6.14
CA GLU A 51 0.53 31.22 5.81
C GLU A 51 -0.34 30.04 5.38
N GLU A 52 -1.56 29.90 5.92
CA GLU A 52 -2.46 28.78 5.67
C GLU A 52 -2.73 28.50 4.17
N ARG A 53 -2.56 29.51 3.31
CA ARG A 53 -2.90 29.41 1.88
C ARG A 53 -1.71 29.33 0.94
N SER A 54 -0.50 29.70 1.37
CA SER A 54 0.64 29.89 0.42
C SER A 54 1.89 29.13 0.78
N ASN A 55 1.91 28.33 1.81
CA ASN A 55 3.10 27.58 2.29
C ASN A 55 4.39 28.46 2.44
N THR A 56 4.22 29.80 2.37
CA THR A 56 5.31 30.79 2.49
C THR A 56 5.52 31.09 3.97
N PRO A 57 6.75 31.05 4.49
CA PRO A 57 7.01 31.41 5.88
C PRO A 57 6.69 32.90 6.11
N ILE A 58 5.79 33.18 7.06
CA ILE A 58 5.45 34.53 7.53
C ILE A 58 6.27 34.92 8.76
N ALA A 59 6.75 33.94 9.51
CA ALA A 59 7.65 34.16 10.64
C ALA A 59 8.73 33.07 10.63
N LYS A 60 9.93 33.45 11.11
CA LYS A 60 11.05 32.55 11.26
C LYS A 60 11.87 32.94 12.49
N ALA A 61 12.23 31.96 13.29
CA ALA A 61 13.00 32.19 14.51
C ALA A 61 13.95 31.02 14.80
N HIS A 62 15.08 31.33 15.43
CA HIS A 62 15.98 30.33 15.99
C HIS A 62 15.59 30.01 17.43
N ALA A 63 15.60 28.75 17.78
CA ALA A 63 15.36 28.27 19.14
C ALA A 63 16.45 27.29 19.58
N ALA A 64 16.69 27.24 20.87
CA ALA A 64 17.63 26.31 21.46
C ALA A 64 17.03 25.66 22.71
N CYS A 65 17.19 24.36 22.84
CA CYS A 65 16.89 23.64 24.07
C CYS A 65 18.20 23.20 24.74
N TRP A 66 18.45 23.70 25.95
CA TRP A 66 19.68 23.39 26.64
C TRP A 66 19.72 21.94 27.13
N ARG A 67 20.89 21.33 27.17
CA ARG A 67 21.15 19.94 27.54
C ARG A 67 20.36 19.45 28.76
N ASN A 68 20.35 20.26 29.85
CA ASN A 68 19.67 19.91 31.08
C ASN A 68 18.16 19.72 30.92
N ARG A 69 17.52 20.45 30.02
CA ARG A 69 16.11 20.30 29.65
C ARG A 69 15.93 19.24 28.60
N TRP A 70 16.79 19.23 27.59
CA TRP A 70 16.69 18.30 26.44
C TRP A 70 16.74 16.83 26.86
N ILE A 71 17.57 16.49 27.85
CA ILE A 71 17.66 15.12 28.40
C ILE A 71 16.34 14.61 28.97
N SER A 72 15.49 15.48 29.50
CA SER A 72 14.16 15.10 30.01
C SER A 72 13.05 15.21 28.96
N ILE A 73 13.06 16.29 28.18
CA ILE A 73 12.01 16.57 27.18
C ILE A 73 12.03 15.54 26.04
N ARG A 74 13.20 15.24 25.49
CA ARG A 74 13.34 14.32 24.36
C ARG A 74 12.76 12.92 24.65
N PRO A 75 13.16 12.19 25.71
CA PRO A 75 12.61 10.86 25.97
C PRO A 75 11.11 10.89 26.26
N GLN A 76 10.63 11.91 26.95
CA GLN A 76 9.20 12.08 27.23
C GLN A 76 8.41 12.29 25.93
N PHE A 77 8.89 13.15 25.06
CA PHE A 77 8.26 13.41 23.76
C PHE A 77 8.27 12.14 22.88
N GLU A 78 9.42 11.47 22.75
CA GLU A 78 9.57 10.22 21.98
C GLU A 78 8.69 9.10 22.55
N GLN A 79 8.54 9.00 23.88
CA GLN A 79 7.69 7.99 24.52
C GLN A 79 6.19 8.21 24.25
N ILE A 80 5.74 9.47 24.24
CA ILE A 80 4.32 9.81 24.08
C ILE A 80 3.94 9.81 22.59
N THR A 81 4.76 10.44 21.73
CA THR A 81 4.45 10.61 20.31
C THR A 81 4.90 9.42 19.46
N GLY A 82 5.78 8.55 19.97
CA GLY A 82 6.40 7.48 19.21
C GLY A 82 7.46 7.94 18.21
N GLN A 83 7.77 9.23 18.12
CA GLN A 83 8.62 9.84 17.10
C GLN A 83 9.70 10.73 17.69
N ARG A 84 10.80 10.87 16.96
CA ARG A 84 11.80 11.92 17.22
C ARG A 84 11.32 13.23 16.62
N LEU A 85 11.72 14.34 17.25
CA LEU A 85 11.54 15.66 16.66
C LEU A 85 12.31 15.75 15.34
N HIS A 86 11.62 16.15 14.29
CA HIS A 86 12.19 16.34 12.94
C HIS A 86 11.56 17.55 12.23
N ALA A 87 12.15 17.95 11.12
CA ALA A 87 11.61 19.01 10.28
C ALA A 87 10.20 18.66 9.76
N GLY A 88 9.33 19.63 9.58
CA GLY A 88 7.94 19.47 9.13
C GLY A 88 6.94 19.16 10.24
N MET A 89 7.39 18.92 11.49
CA MET A 89 6.50 18.73 12.63
C MET A 89 5.92 20.05 13.13
N LYS A 90 4.61 20.09 13.37
CA LYS A 90 3.97 21.14 14.15
C LYS A 90 4.06 20.81 15.63
N VAL A 91 4.55 21.76 16.38
CA VAL A 91 4.83 21.62 17.81
C VAL A 91 4.29 22.81 18.59
N LEU A 92 3.90 22.56 19.82
CA LEU A 92 3.58 23.61 20.80
C LEU A 92 4.73 23.65 21.79
N LEU A 93 5.52 24.72 21.74
CA LEU A 93 6.73 24.92 22.53
C LEU A 93 6.50 25.95 23.61
N LYS A 94 6.95 25.67 24.83
CA LYS A 94 7.09 26.67 25.85
C LYS A 94 8.47 27.31 25.73
N VAL A 95 8.48 28.61 25.40
CA VAL A 95 9.72 29.32 25.12
C VAL A 95 9.82 30.60 25.94
N HIS A 96 11.04 31.02 26.27
CA HIS A 96 11.31 32.34 26.79
C HIS A 96 12.39 33.02 25.94
N ALA A 97 12.39 34.35 25.97
CA ALA A 97 13.33 35.17 25.23
C ALA A 97 14.70 35.19 25.90
N GLN A 98 15.77 34.92 25.18
CA GLN A 98 17.14 35.11 25.66
C GLN A 98 17.96 35.85 24.60
N PHE A 99 18.68 36.88 25.06
CA PHE A 99 19.68 37.58 24.27
C PHE A 99 21.04 37.45 24.92
N HIS A 100 22.03 37.07 24.14
CA HIS A 100 23.41 36.97 24.58
C HIS A 100 24.26 37.92 23.73
N GLU A 101 25.16 38.67 24.38
CA GLU A 101 25.92 39.73 23.72
C GLU A 101 26.78 39.25 22.54
N ASN A 102 27.25 37.98 22.59
CA ASN A 102 28.06 37.39 21.52
C ASN A 102 27.25 36.57 20.49
N TYR A 103 26.08 36.00 20.90
CA TYR A 103 25.35 35.03 20.10
C TYR A 103 24.03 35.60 19.57
N GLY A 104 23.64 36.80 20.05
CA GLY A 104 22.40 37.45 19.63
C GLY A 104 21.15 36.88 20.31
N PHE A 105 20.02 37.03 19.64
CA PHE A 105 18.71 36.61 20.11
C PHE A 105 18.41 35.16 19.76
N SER A 106 17.84 34.42 20.71
CA SER A 106 17.28 33.09 20.51
C SER A 106 16.12 32.85 21.46
N TRP A 107 15.16 32.09 21.02
CA TRP A 107 14.14 31.52 21.90
C TRP A 107 14.70 30.30 22.62
N ILE A 108 14.53 30.23 23.92
CA ILE A 108 14.96 29.06 24.71
C ILE A 108 13.74 28.21 25.00
N VAL A 109 13.81 26.94 24.60
CA VAL A 109 12.75 25.97 24.81
C VAL A 109 12.83 25.39 26.21
N ASP A 110 11.81 25.63 27.02
CA ASP A 110 11.65 25.13 28.37
C ASP A 110 10.88 23.82 28.40
N ASP A 111 9.90 23.65 27.48
CA ASP A 111 9.04 22.46 27.43
C ASP A 111 8.42 22.29 26.04
N ILE A 112 7.91 21.11 25.75
CA ILE A 112 7.20 20.76 24.50
C ILE A 112 5.96 19.99 24.88
N ASP A 113 4.79 20.34 24.33
CA ASP A 113 3.56 19.58 24.52
C ASP A 113 3.41 18.48 23.45
N PRO A 114 3.58 17.21 23.84
CA PRO A 114 3.45 16.10 22.88
C PRO A 114 2.02 15.90 22.40
N ASN A 115 1.00 16.26 23.22
CA ASN A 115 -0.41 16.04 22.87
C ASN A 115 -0.84 16.94 21.72
N TYR A 116 -0.30 18.16 21.63
CA TYR A 116 -0.55 19.07 20.51
C TYR A 116 -0.07 18.43 19.19
N THR A 117 1.16 17.90 19.17
CA THR A 117 1.72 17.25 17.98
C THR A 117 0.91 16.02 17.59
N MET A 118 0.50 15.18 18.53
CA MET A 118 -0.38 14.04 18.28
C MET A 118 -1.75 14.46 17.71
N GLY A 119 -2.33 15.55 18.22
CA GLY A 119 -3.57 16.12 17.72
C GLY A 119 -3.44 16.60 16.27
N ASP A 120 -2.36 17.27 15.91
CA ASP A 120 -2.10 17.70 14.53
C ASP A 120 -1.91 16.52 13.57
N MET A 121 -1.18 15.49 14.00
CA MET A 121 -1.01 14.26 13.23
C MET A 121 -2.34 13.54 12.98
N ALA A 122 -3.17 13.40 14.02
CA ALA A 122 -4.49 12.79 13.88
C ALA A 122 -5.38 13.59 12.93
N ARG A 123 -5.34 14.93 12.99
CA ARG A 123 -6.07 15.80 12.07
C ARG A 123 -5.60 15.63 10.63
N LYS A 124 -4.30 15.67 10.37
CA LYS A 124 -3.72 15.44 9.03
C LYS A 124 -4.13 14.10 8.46
N ARG A 125 -4.08 13.03 9.29
CA ARG A 125 -4.55 11.71 8.88
C ARG A 125 -6.02 11.71 8.47
N GLN A 126 -6.89 12.36 9.24
CA GLN A 126 -8.31 12.48 8.89
C GLN A 126 -8.55 13.28 7.61
N GLU A 127 -7.76 14.33 7.38
CA GLU A 127 -7.80 15.10 6.13
C GLU A 127 -7.43 14.23 4.92
N ILE A 128 -6.35 13.45 5.03
CA ILE A 128 -5.92 12.51 3.97
C ILE A 128 -7.03 11.49 3.68
N ILE A 129 -7.59 10.86 4.72
CA ILE A 129 -8.67 9.88 4.56
C ILE A 129 -9.89 10.51 3.90
N ARG A 130 -10.24 11.75 4.28
CA ARG A 130 -11.36 12.47 3.66
C ARG A 130 -11.10 12.74 2.19
N THR A 131 -9.92 13.23 1.83
CA THR A 131 -9.53 13.50 0.45
C THR A 131 -9.61 12.24 -0.41
N LEU A 132 -9.04 11.13 0.06
CA LEU A 132 -9.08 9.84 -0.66
C LEU A 132 -10.52 9.32 -0.86
N LYS A 133 -11.42 9.57 0.11
CA LYS A 133 -12.84 9.21 -0.02
C LYS A 133 -13.59 10.13 -0.98
N GLU A 134 -13.30 11.43 -0.97
CA GLU A 134 -13.89 12.41 -1.89
C GLU A 134 -13.46 12.14 -3.34
N GLU A 135 -12.24 11.66 -3.54
CA GLU A 135 -11.70 11.23 -4.84
C GLU A 135 -12.20 9.83 -5.27
N GLY A 136 -12.80 9.07 -4.35
CA GLY A 136 -13.31 7.72 -4.61
C GLY A 136 -12.23 6.66 -4.75
N VAL A 137 -11.00 6.92 -4.29
CA VAL A 137 -9.86 5.99 -4.42
C VAL A 137 -9.59 5.16 -3.16
N PHE A 138 -10.25 5.48 -2.05
CA PHE A 138 -9.98 4.88 -0.73
C PHE A 138 -10.11 3.36 -0.69
N ASP A 139 -11.05 2.79 -1.42
CA ASP A 139 -11.34 1.34 -1.42
C ASP A 139 -10.90 0.62 -2.69
N LEU A 140 -10.24 1.28 -3.65
CA LEU A 140 -9.85 0.68 -4.93
C LEU A 140 -8.98 -0.58 -4.77
N GLN A 141 -8.06 -0.59 -3.82
CA GLN A 141 -7.23 -1.76 -3.55
C GLN A 141 -8.06 -2.94 -3.03
N LYS A 142 -9.10 -2.69 -2.23
CA LYS A 142 -9.98 -3.74 -1.69
C LYS A 142 -10.90 -4.37 -2.74
N GLU A 143 -11.10 -3.67 -3.86
CA GLU A 143 -11.86 -4.17 -5.00
C GLU A 143 -11.04 -5.12 -5.88
N LEU A 144 -9.71 -5.10 -5.76
CA LEU A 144 -8.83 -6.04 -6.44
C LEU A 144 -9.01 -7.45 -5.85
N ALA A 145 -8.61 -8.44 -6.62
CA ALA A 145 -8.57 -9.83 -6.17
C ALA A 145 -7.15 -10.38 -6.32
N LEU A 146 -6.70 -11.15 -5.34
CA LEU A 146 -5.46 -11.90 -5.49
C LEU A 146 -5.64 -12.94 -6.62
N PRO A 147 -4.65 -13.08 -7.51
CA PRO A 147 -4.63 -14.16 -8.47
C PRO A 147 -4.74 -15.52 -7.80
N MET A 148 -5.42 -16.46 -8.43
CA MET A 148 -5.59 -17.82 -7.87
C MET A 148 -4.24 -18.44 -7.50
N PHE A 149 -3.22 -18.27 -8.34
CA PHE A 149 -1.85 -18.74 -8.12
C PHE A 149 -0.92 -17.55 -7.84
N CYS A 150 -1.07 -16.93 -6.69
CA CYS A 150 -0.21 -15.82 -6.25
C CYS A 150 1.12 -16.36 -5.73
N GLN A 151 2.11 -16.45 -6.62
CA GLN A 151 3.43 -17.01 -6.31
C GLN A 151 4.59 -16.04 -6.57
N ARG A 152 4.39 -14.99 -7.38
CA ARG A 152 5.39 -13.99 -7.72
C ARG A 152 5.14 -12.72 -6.91
N ILE A 153 5.99 -12.47 -5.94
CA ILE A 153 5.76 -11.46 -4.90
C ILE A 153 6.83 -10.38 -5.00
N ALA A 154 6.43 -9.15 -5.31
CA ALA A 154 7.27 -7.97 -5.19
C ALA A 154 7.28 -7.49 -3.74
N VAL A 155 8.45 -7.43 -3.11
CA VAL A 155 8.57 -7.03 -1.71
C VAL A 155 9.24 -5.67 -1.61
N VAL A 156 8.54 -4.69 -1.05
CA VAL A 156 9.08 -3.37 -0.73
C VAL A 156 9.51 -3.38 0.73
N SER A 157 10.80 -3.31 0.97
CA SER A 157 11.38 -3.34 2.32
C SER A 157 12.79 -2.74 2.33
N SER A 158 13.35 -2.52 3.53
CA SER A 158 14.78 -2.19 3.65
C SER A 158 15.63 -3.43 3.40
N ALA A 159 16.71 -3.29 2.64
CA ALA A 159 17.63 -4.39 2.32
C ALA A 159 18.28 -5.04 3.56
N THR A 160 18.39 -4.28 4.65
CA THR A 160 18.99 -4.73 5.92
C THR A 160 17.95 -5.13 6.98
N ALA A 161 16.66 -5.09 6.63
CA ALA A 161 15.59 -5.37 7.59
C ALA A 161 15.50 -6.88 7.89
N ALA A 162 15.57 -7.25 9.17
CA ALA A 162 15.32 -8.62 9.63
C ALA A 162 13.94 -9.14 9.15
N GLY A 163 12.93 -8.27 9.10
CA GLY A 163 11.59 -8.63 8.65
C GLY A 163 11.50 -9.18 7.23
N TYR A 164 12.38 -8.76 6.31
CA TYR A 164 12.46 -9.36 4.98
C TYR A 164 12.98 -10.80 5.03
N GLY A 165 14.02 -11.04 5.83
CA GLY A 165 14.54 -12.40 6.04
C GLY A 165 13.50 -13.33 6.68
N ASP A 166 12.79 -12.83 7.71
CA ASP A 166 11.71 -13.57 8.38
C ASP A 166 10.56 -13.90 7.42
N PHE A 167 10.19 -12.96 6.57
CA PHE A 167 9.18 -13.15 5.52
C PHE A 167 9.59 -14.26 4.54
N CYS A 168 10.81 -14.20 4.01
CA CYS A 168 11.32 -15.21 3.07
C CYS A 168 11.44 -16.58 3.72
N ASN A 169 11.94 -16.65 4.98
CA ASN A 169 12.06 -17.89 5.73
C ASN A 169 10.69 -18.54 5.97
N GLN A 170 9.68 -17.73 6.32
CA GLN A 170 8.32 -18.22 6.51
C GLN A 170 7.68 -18.73 5.21
N LEU A 171 7.93 -18.08 4.07
CA LEU A 171 7.50 -18.56 2.76
C LEU A 171 8.18 -19.88 2.37
N ALA A 172 9.47 -19.99 2.62
CA ALA A 172 10.23 -21.20 2.30
C ALA A 172 9.93 -22.39 3.23
N GLY A 173 9.59 -22.09 4.51
CA GLY A 173 9.31 -23.10 5.53
C GLY A 173 7.85 -23.58 5.54
N ASN A 174 7.10 -23.51 4.43
CA ASN A 174 5.71 -23.96 4.38
C ASN A 174 5.61 -25.49 4.29
N ASP A 175 4.61 -26.05 4.99
CA ASP A 175 4.40 -27.51 5.12
C ASP A 175 4.01 -28.22 3.81
N TYR A 176 3.57 -27.46 2.80
CA TYR A 176 3.05 -28.00 1.53
C TYR A 176 4.08 -28.00 0.41
N GLY A 177 5.30 -27.51 0.65
CA GLY A 177 6.34 -27.40 -0.36
C GLY A 177 6.01 -26.41 -1.50
N LEU A 178 5.12 -25.45 -1.22
CA LEU A 178 4.75 -24.41 -2.16
C LEU A 178 5.95 -23.49 -2.43
N GLN A 179 6.19 -23.18 -3.69
CA GLN A 179 7.32 -22.34 -4.10
C GLN A 179 6.83 -20.91 -4.40
N PHE A 180 7.56 -19.92 -3.88
CA PHE A 180 7.30 -18.52 -4.11
C PHE A 180 8.56 -17.87 -4.71
N LYS A 181 8.37 -17.02 -5.71
CA LYS A 181 9.41 -16.15 -6.27
C LYS A 181 9.27 -14.79 -5.62
N THR A 182 10.26 -14.36 -4.85
CA THR A 182 10.28 -13.03 -4.23
C THR A 182 11.28 -12.11 -4.92
N GLY A 183 10.93 -10.86 -5.17
CA GLY A 183 11.84 -9.81 -5.62
C GLY A 183 11.89 -8.68 -4.61
N LEU A 184 13.09 -8.31 -4.14
CA LEU A 184 13.26 -7.20 -3.20
C LEU A 184 13.42 -5.87 -3.95
N PHE A 185 12.50 -4.96 -3.72
CA PHE A 185 12.57 -3.56 -4.12
C PHE A 185 12.95 -2.73 -2.91
N ALA A 186 14.25 -2.50 -2.77
CA ALA A 186 14.79 -1.81 -1.61
C ALA A 186 14.22 -0.38 -1.50
N ALA A 187 13.70 -0.06 -0.30
CA ALA A 187 13.16 1.24 0.05
C ALA A 187 13.52 1.61 1.50
N THR A 188 13.58 2.90 1.76
CA THR A 188 13.71 3.43 3.11
C THR A 188 12.37 3.27 3.83
N MET A 189 12.38 2.61 5.00
CA MET A 189 11.17 2.27 5.74
C MET A 189 11.03 3.07 7.04
N GLN A 190 11.85 4.11 7.25
CA GLN A 190 11.85 4.96 8.44
C GLN A 190 12.33 6.38 8.10
N GLY A 191 11.76 7.40 8.79
CA GLY A 191 12.15 8.80 8.64
C GLY A 191 11.56 9.48 7.39
N GLU A 192 12.03 10.68 7.10
CA GLU A 192 11.46 11.59 6.09
C GLU A 192 11.53 11.07 4.63
N GLY A 193 12.42 10.12 4.35
CA GLY A 193 12.61 9.57 2.99
C GLY A 193 11.66 8.43 2.61
N VAL A 194 10.73 8.02 3.50
CA VAL A 194 9.84 6.86 3.26
C VAL A 194 8.96 7.06 2.05
N GLU A 195 8.22 8.17 1.99
CA GLU A 195 7.30 8.47 0.88
C GLU A 195 7.96 8.31 -0.48
N GLN A 196 9.01 9.09 -0.71
CA GLN A 196 9.68 9.12 -2.02
C GLN A 196 10.33 7.76 -2.36
N SER A 197 10.91 7.10 -1.36
CA SER A 197 11.58 5.83 -1.55
C SER A 197 10.59 4.70 -1.87
N VAL A 198 9.44 4.65 -1.20
CA VAL A 198 8.39 3.65 -1.46
C VAL A 198 7.72 3.91 -2.81
N ILE A 199 7.40 5.16 -3.15
CA ILE A 199 6.87 5.53 -4.47
C ILE A 199 7.87 5.13 -5.58
N ALA A 200 9.16 5.39 -5.40
CA ALA A 200 10.17 4.98 -6.36
C ALA A 200 10.28 3.45 -6.50
N ALA A 201 10.05 2.70 -5.41
CA ALA A 201 9.99 1.23 -5.45
C ALA A 201 8.74 0.75 -6.20
N LEU A 202 7.57 1.34 -5.91
CA LEU A 202 6.31 1.04 -6.61
C LEU A 202 6.43 1.32 -8.12
N ASN A 203 7.02 2.44 -8.51
CA ASN A 203 7.23 2.77 -9.93
C ASN A 203 8.15 1.76 -10.64
N ARG A 204 9.13 1.17 -9.95
CA ARG A 204 9.96 0.09 -10.52
C ARG A 204 9.17 -1.20 -10.67
N ILE A 205 8.29 -1.51 -9.72
CA ILE A 205 7.41 -2.68 -9.80
C ILE A 205 6.40 -2.50 -10.94
N ASP A 206 5.86 -1.30 -11.10
CA ASP A 206 4.93 -0.98 -12.18
C ASP A 206 5.55 -1.13 -13.57
N ALA A 207 6.84 -0.81 -13.72
CA ALA A 207 7.59 -1.05 -14.96
C ALA A 207 7.72 -2.54 -15.34
N GLU A 208 7.62 -3.43 -14.35
CA GLU A 208 7.75 -4.90 -14.48
C GLU A 208 6.47 -5.61 -13.98
N TYR A 209 5.29 -4.96 -14.07
CA TYR A 209 4.06 -5.43 -13.41
C TYR A 209 3.61 -6.82 -13.85
N GLU A 210 3.93 -7.23 -15.09
CA GLU A 210 3.61 -8.57 -15.62
C GLU A 210 4.38 -9.70 -14.92
N ASP A 211 5.50 -9.37 -14.28
CA ASP A 211 6.33 -10.34 -13.57
C ASP A 211 5.86 -10.62 -12.15
N TRP A 212 4.89 -9.87 -11.65
CA TRP A 212 4.44 -9.92 -10.27
C TRP A 212 2.94 -10.18 -10.15
N ASP A 213 2.56 -10.91 -9.10
CA ASP A 213 1.16 -11.26 -8.80
C ASP A 213 0.58 -10.35 -7.69
N CYS A 214 1.42 -9.89 -6.78
CA CYS A 214 1.07 -8.95 -5.71
C CYS A 214 2.31 -8.21 -5.20
N VAL A 215 2.05 -7.14 -4.45
CA VAL A 215 3.08 -6.38 -3.75
C VAL A 215 2.92 -6.56 -2.25
N VAL A 216 4.03 -6.70 -1.53
CA VAL A 216 4.06 -6.78 -0.07
C VAL A 216 4.95 -5.66 0.44
N ILE A 217 4.38 -4.72 1.20
CA ILE A 217 5.13 -3.64 1.85
C ILE A 217 5.31 -4.03 3.31
N ILE A 218 6.55 -4.37 3.69
CA ILE A 218 6.87 -4.83 5.04
C ILE A 218 7.99 -4.00 5.64
N ARG A 219 7.88 -3.82 6.94
CA ARG A 219 8.87 -3.13 7.75
C ARG A 219 9.57 -4.10 8.70
N GLY A 220 10.88 -3.92 8.87
CA GLY A 220 11.64 -4.63 9.90
C GLY A 220 11.29 -4.13 11.30
N GLY A 221 11.37 -4.99 12.31
CA GLY A 221 11.20 -4.61 13.72
C GLY A 221 12.27 -3.61 14.15
N GLY A 222 11.84 -2.53 14.81
CA GLY A 222 12.68 -1.51 15.44
C GLY A 222 11.91 -0.85 16.56
N ALA A 223 12.61 -0.27 17.56
CA ALA A 223 11.99 0.43 18.69
C ALA A 223 11.09 1.56 18.19
N THR A 224 9.92 1.71 18.84
CA THR A 224 8.89 2.77 18.65
C THR A 224 8.79 3.32 17.24
N SER A 225 7.78 2.86 16.55
CA SER A 225 7.63 3.01 15.11
C SER A 225 7.15 4.40 14.73
N ASP A 226 8.02 5.21 14.18
CA ASP A 226 7.59 6.35 13.40
C ASP A 226 6.87 5.84 12.13
N LEU A 227 5.55 6.01 12.07
CA LEU A 227 4.70 5.65 10.94
C LEU A 227 4.32 6.86 10.08
N SER A 228 4.75 8.07 10.47
CA SER A 228 4.37 9.31 9.79
C SER A 228 4.73 9.35 8.31
N GLY A 229 5.84 8.70 7.93
CA GLY A 229 6.24 8.59 6.54
C GLY A 229 5.29 7.76 5.67
N PHE A 230 4.40 6.98 6.28
CA PHE A 230 3.36 6.21 5.58
C PHE A 230 1.99 6.91 5.61
N ASP A 231 1.86 8.03 6.34
CA ASP A 231 0.65 8.82 6.46
C ASP A 231 0.73 10.08 5.58
N THR A 232 1.03 9.91 4.30
CA THR A 232 1.11 11.00 3.33
C THR A 232 0.10 10.79 2.20
N LEU A 233 -0.48 11.87 1.69
CA LEU A 233 -1.49 11.82 0.63
C LEU A 233 -0.90 11.21 -0.66
N SER A 234 0.28 11.68 -1.06
CA SER A 234 0.91 11.25 -2.31
C SER A 234 1.22 9.74 -2.31
N LEU A 235 1.73 9.19 -1.18
CA LEU A 235 1.96 7.75 -1.09
C LEU A 235 0.65 6.97 -1.08
N ALA A 236 -0.37 7.47 -0.36
CA ALA A 236 -1.68 6.84 -0.31
C ALA A 236 -2.35 6.79 -1.69
N GLU A 237 -2.30 7.87 -2.47
CA GLU A 237 -2.82 7.92 -3.84
C GLU A 237 -2.09 6.92 -4.76
N ASN A 238 -0.76 6.85 -4.66
CA ASN A 238 0.03 5.89 -5.44
C ASN A 238 -0.33 4.44 -5.11
N VAL A 239 -0.52 4.12 -3.82
CA VAL A 239 -0.93 2.78 -3.37
C VAL A 239 -2.36 2.48 -3.77
N ALA A 240 -3.30 3.42 -3.57
CA ALA A 240 -4.71 3.23 -3.93
C ALA A 240 -4.91 2.94 -5.43
N ASN A 241 -4.16 3.62 -6.28
CA ASN A 241 -4.25 3.48 -7.74
C ASN A 241 -3.32 2.39 -8.30
N PHE A 242 -2.61 1.64 -7.47
CA PHE A 242 -1.68 0.62 -7.94
C PHE A 242 -2.42 -0.58 -8.54
N PRO A 243 -1.98 -1.12 -9.71
CA PRO A 243 -2.74 -2.14 -10.43
C PRO A 243 -2.70 -3.53 -9.79
N LEU A 244 -1.70 -3.81 -8.94
CA LEU A 244 -1.57 -5.08 -8.24
C LEU A 244 -2.06 -4.95 -6.78
N PRO A 245 -2.60 -6.03 -6.20
CA PRO A 245 -2.99 -6.05 -4.80
C PRO A 245 -1.79 -5.79 -3.89
N ILE A 246 -1.92 -4.82 -2.98
CA ILE A 246 -0.87 -4.45 -2.03
C ILE A 246 -1.23 -4.97 -0.64
N ILE A 247 -0.34 -5.78 -0.06
CA ILE A 247 -0.43 -6.28 1.30
C ILE A 247 0.54 -5.48 2.17
N THR A 248 0.06 -4.91 3.28
CA THR A 248 0.91 -4.14 4.19
C THR A 248 1.15 -4.90 5.49
N GLY A 249 2.41 -4.91 5.93
CA GLY A 249 2.84 -5.42 7.23
C GLY A 249 3.75 -4.41 7.92
N ILE A 250 3.23 -3.19 8.12
CA ILE A 250 3.99 -2.02 8.58
C ILE A 250 3.71 -1.71 10.04
N GLY A 251 2.43 -1.72 10.44
CA GLY A 251 1.95 -1.29 11.74
C GLY A 251 1.76 -2.43 12.74
N HIS A 252 1.55 -2.06 14.02
CA HIS A 252 1.16 -2.95 15.10
C HIS A 252 -0.33 -2.75 15.42
N GLU A 253 -0.91 -3.56 16.30
CA GLU A 253 -2.34 -3.53 16.66
C GLU A 253 -2.89 -2.16 17.07
N ARG A 254 -2.04 -1.29 17.63
CA ARG A 254 -2.44 0.01 18.19
C ARG A 254 -2.19 1.19 17.24
N ASP A 255 -1.32 1.01 16.24
CA ASP A 255 -0.85 2.08 15.38
C ASP A 255 -1.08 1.69 13.91
N GLU A 256 -2.22 2.06 13.38
CA GLU A 256 -2.60 1.83 11.99
C GLU A 256 -2.22 3.04 11.14
N SER A 257 -1.51 2.85 10.04
CA SER A 257 -1.21 3.91 9.07
C SER A 257 -2.35 4.10 8.06
N VAL A 258 -2.40 5.27 7.39
CA VAL A 258 -3.32 5.47 6.25
C VAL A 258 -3.08 4.40 5.18
N LEU A 259 -1.82 4.03 4.97
CA LEU A 259 -1.45 3.00 4.00
C LEU A 259 -2.09 1.64 4.34
N ASP A 260 -2.14 1.27 5.63
CA ASP A 260 -2.80 0.04 6.08
C ASP A 260 -4.31 0.07 5.84
N MET A 261 -4.94 1.24 5.95
CA MET A 261 -6.39 1.40 5.75
C MET A 261 -6.82 1.24 4.30
N ILE A 262 -5.98 1.67 3.36
CA ILE A 262 -6.29 1.64 1.92
C ILE A 262 -5.76 0.40 1.21
N SER A 263 -4.82 -0.34 1.80
CA SER A 263 -4.23 -1.54 1.21
C SER A 263 -5.28 -2.64 0.96
N PHE A 264 -4.98 -3.54 0.04
CA PHE A 264 -5.78 -4.74 -0.22
C PHE A 264 -5.96 -5.58 1.05
N GLN A 265 -4.87 -5.82 1.77
CA GLN A 265 -4.87 -6.56 3.02
C GLN A 265 -3.81 -6.00 3.97
N LYS A 266 -4.26 -5.66 5.18
CA LYS A 266 -3.40 -5.32 6.29
C LYS A 266 -3.05 -6.57 7.09
N VAL A 267 -1.80 -6.70 7.51
CA VAL A 267 -1.32 -7.72 8.45
C VAL A 267 -0.41 -7.10 9.50
N LYS A 268 -0.24 -7.79 10.64
CA LYS A 268 0.46 -7.24 11.81
C LYS A 268 1.99 -7.30 11.69
N THR A 269 2.52 -8.27 10.96
CA THR A 269 3.96 -8.56 10.90
C THR A 269 4.35 -9.08 9.51
N PRO A 270 5.64 -9.00 9.14
CA PRO A 270 6.15 -9.63 7.94
C PRO A 270 5.85 -11.13 7.85
N THR A 271 5.96 -11.84 8.98
CA THR A 271 5.63 -13.27 9.05
C THR A 271 4.14 -13.54 8.85
N ALA A 272 3.26 -12.64 9.31
CA ALA A 272 1.83 -12.74 9.05
C ALA A 272 1.49 -12.49 7.57
N ALA A 273 2.24 -11.64 6.86
CA ALA A 273 2.09 -11.45 5.43
C ALA A 273 2.45 -12.74 4.66
N ALA A 274 3.57 -13.38 5.03
CA ALA A 274 3.95 -14.67 4.46
C ALA A 274 2.91 -15.75 4.74
N ALA A 275 2.42 -15.84 6.00
CA ALA A 275 1.38 -16.80 6.39
C ALA A 275 0.08 -16.60 5.60
N PHE A 276 -0.33 -15.34 5.37
CA PHE A 276 -1.51 -15.02 4.57
C PHE A 276 -1.38 -15.52 3.12
N LEU A 277 -0.23 -15.32 2.48
CA LEU A 277 0.04 -15.79 1.12
C LEU A 277 0.13 -17.31 1.03
N VAL A 278 0.79 -17.95 2.00
CA VAL A 278 0.84 -19.41 2.11
C VAL A 278 -0.56 -19.98 2.28
N GLN A 279 -1.38 -19.40 3.17
CA GLN A 279 -2.74 -19.82 3.39
C GLN A 279 -3.60 -19.69 2.12
N HIS A 280 -3.52 -18.54 1.42
CA HIS A 280 -4.22 -18.34 0.16
C HIS A 280 -3.90 -19.43 -0.87
N LEU A 281 -2.63 -19.73 -1.08
CA LEU A 281 -2.22 -20.76 -2.04
C LEU A 281 -2.56 -22.18 -1.56
N THR A 282 -2.51 -22.42 -0.24
CA THR A 282 -2.94 -23.69 0.38
C THR A 282 -4.43 -23.92 0.16
N ASP A 283 -5.26 -22.90 0.32
CA ASP A 283 -6.71 -23.01 0.08
C ASP A 283 -7.01 -23.38 -1.38
N VAL A 284 -6.26 -22.81 -2.32
CA VAL A 284 -6.34 -23.18 -3.73
C VAL A 284 -5.92 -24.64 -3.95
N TYR A 285 -4.79 -25.05 -3.35
CA TYR A 285 -4.29 -26.41 -3.44
C TYR A 285 -5.33 -27.41 -2.89
N VAL A 286 -5.91 -27.15 -1.71
CA VAL A 286 -6.93 -27.99 -1.10
C VAL A 286 -8.15 -28.13 -2.02
N ARG A 287 -8.65 -27.03 -2.60
CA ARG A 287 -9.76 -27.06 -3.56
C ARG A 287 -9.47 -27.94 -4.78
N VAL A 288 -8.24 -27.87 -5.31
CA VAL A 288 -7.82 -28.71 -6.44
C VAL A 288 -7.80 -30.19 -6.02
N MET A 289 -7.27 -30.51 -4.84
CA MET A 289 -7.24 -31.88 -4.32
C MET A 289 -8.63 -32.43 -4.05
N GLU A 290 -9.54 -31.65 -3.46
CA GLU A 290 -10.94 -32.04 -3.24
C GLU A 290 -11.68 -32.30 -4.55
N ALA A 291 -11.46 -31.42 -5.55
CA ALA A 291 -12.02 -31.62 -6.88
C ALA A 291 -11.51 -32.91 -7.54
N GLN A 292 -10.23 -33.18 -7.43
CA GLN A 292 -9.62 -34.44 -7.92
C GLN A 292 -10.21 -35.66 -7.22
N GLU A 293 -10.32 -35.63 -5.90
CA GLU A 293 -10.89 -36.74 -5.11
C GLU A 293 -12.37 -36.95 -5.50
N THR A 294 -13.13 -35.90 -5.61
CA THR A 294 -14.56 -35.96 -6.05
C THR A 294 -14.70 -36.60 -7.42
N ILE A 295 -13.84 -36.25 -8.38
CA ILE A 295 -13.82 -36.87 -9.71
C ILE A 295 -13.54 -38.37 -9.60
N VAL A 296 -12.50 -38.75 -8.84
CA VAL A 296 -12.10 -40.15 -8.67
C VAL A 296 -13.20 -40.97 -8.00
N GLN A 297 -13.84 -40.43 -6.95
CA GLN A 297 -14.95 -41.14 -6.25
C GLN A 297 -16.15 -41.29 -7.17
N ASN A 298 -16.54 -40.26 -7.91
CA ASN A 298 -17.66 -40.32 -8.85
C ASN A 298 -17.42 -41.36 -9.95
N VAL A 299 -16.20 -41.45 -10.48
CA VAL A 299 -15.81 -42.44 -11.50
C VAL A 299 -15.87 -43.84 -10.90
N LYS A 300 -15.31 -44.06 -9.70
CA LYS A 300 -15.34 -45.36 -8.99
C LYS A 300 -16.77 -45.81 -8.72
N HIS A 301 -17.60 -44.90 -8.17
CA HIS A 301 -19.00 -45.19 -7.87
C HIS A 301 -19.77 -45.59 -9.14
N ARG A 302 -19.60 -44.87 -10.23
CA ARG A 302 -20.26 -45.15 -11.51
C ARG A 302 -19.83 -46.48 -12.10
N LEU A 303 -18.53 -46.79 -12.03
CA LEU A 303 -18.03 -48.11 -12.44
C LEU A 303 -18.59 -49.25 -11.58
N GLN A 304 -18.76 -49.06 -10.26
CA GLN A 304 -19.31 -50.07 -9.36
C GLN A 304 -20.80 -50.31 -9.62
N VAL A 305 -21.57 -49.26 -9.86
CA VAL A 305 -23.01 -49.36 -10.19
C VAL A 305 -23.20 -50.11 -11.54
N GLU A 306 -22.40 -49.79 -12.54
CA GLU A 306 -22.48 -50.46 -13.83
C GLU A 306 -22.00 -51.93 -13.76
N LYS A 307 -21.00 -52.26 -12.95
CA LYS A 307 -20.60 -53.66 -12.65
C LYS A 307 -21.72 -54.44 -11.98
N MET A 308 -22.34 -53.88 -10.93
CA MET A 308 -23.48 -54.53 -10.25
C MET A 308 -24.65 -54.72 -11.20
N ARG A 309 -24.91 -53.77 -12.09
CA ARG A 309 -25.96 -53.90 -13.13
C ARG A 309 -25.63 -55.00 -14.11
N LEU A 310 -24.40 -55.13 -14.52
CA LEU A 310 -23.91 -56.16 -15.40
C LEU A 310 -24.01 -57.55 -14.75
N ASP A 311 -23.64 -57.67 -13.47
CA ASP A 311 -23.74 -58.90 -12.70
C ASP A 311 -25.22 -59.31 -12.49
N ARG A 312 -26.11 -58.37 -12.21
CA ARG A 312 -27.57 -58.62 -12.12
C ARG A 312 -28.14 -59.13 -13.46
N LEU A 313 -27.76 -58.50 -14.55
CA LEU A 313 -28.16 -58.93 -15.90
C LEU A 313 -27.60 -60.31 -16.23
N ASN A 314 -26.34 -60.57 -15.89
CA ASN A 314 -25.67 -61.86 -16.12
C ASN A 314 -26.32 -63.00 -15.34
N LYS A 315 -26.78 -62.73 -14.11
CA LYS A 315 -27.55 -63.71 -13.27
C LYS A 315 -29.00 -63.90 -13.73
N SER A 316 -29.64 -62.86 -14.26
CA SER A 316 -31.05 -62.95 -14.69
C SER A 316 -31.22 -63.59 -16.09
N ILE A 317 -30.23 -63.46 -16.97
CA ILE A 317 -30.27 -64.00 -18.35
C ILE A 317 -30.44 -65.53 -18.37
N PRO A 318 -29.64 -66.34 -17.59
CA PRO A 318 -29.80 -67.79 -17.61
C PRO A 318 -31.18 -68.24 -17.15
N VAL A 319 -31.74 -67.53 -16.15
CA VAL A 319 -33.10 -67.89 -15.61
C VAL A 319 -34.19 -67.59 -16.65
N GLN A 320 -34.13 -66.46 -17.28
CA GLN A 320 -35.09 -66.12 -18.38
C GLN A 320 -34.88 -66.98 -19.59
N PHE A 321 -33.63 -67.31 -19.96
CA PHE A 321 -33.32 -68.20 -21.07
C PHE A 321 -33.89 -69.60 -20.89
N SER A 322 -33.86 -70.14 -19.63
CA SER A 322 -34.48 -71.45 -19.33
C SER A 322 -36.01 -71.46 -19.51
N LEU A 323 -36.66 -70.33 -19.33
CA LEU A 323 -38.09 -70.14 -19.46
C LEU A 323 -38.58 -69.92 -20.91
N VAL A 324 -37.77 -69.40 -21.75
CA VAL A 324 -38.11 -68.93 -23.11
C VAL A 324 -37.44 -69.77 -24.19
N LYS A 325 -36.79 -70.90 -23.80
CA LYS A 325 -35.87 -71.68 -24.66
C LYS A 325 -36.47 -72.23 -25.96
N THR A 326 -37.74 -72.27 -26.14
CA THR A 326 -38.38 -72.85 -27.34
C THR A 326 -39.19 -71.86 -28.20
N ARG A 327 -39.59 -70.72 -27.68
CA ARG A 327 -40.49 -69.85 -28.41
C ARG A 327 -39.90 -68.49 -28.88
N GLN A 328 -38.83 -68.02 -28.30
CA GLN A 328 -38.35 -66.65 -28.55
C GLN A 328 -36.86 -66.48 -28.64
N GLY A 329 -36.07 -67.54 -28.92
CA GLY A 329 -34.60 -67.44 -29.03
C GLY A 329 -34.13 -66.36 -30.02
N ALA A 330 -34.75 -66.33 -31.19
CA ALA A 330 -34.42 -65.32 -32.19
C ALA A 330 -34.86 -63.88 -31.82
N TYR A 331 -35.85 -63.76 -30.94
CA TYR A 331 -36.29 -62.46 -30.42
C TYR A 331 -35.35 -61.97 -29.35
N ILE A 332 -34.91 -62.86 -28.46
CA ILE A 332 -33.94 -62.55 -27.43
C ILE A 332 -32.58 -62.19 -28.06
N ASP A 333 -32.12 -62.93 -29.04
CA ASP A 333 -30.87 -62.61 -29.77
C ASP A 333 -30.94 -61.25 -30.43
N ARG A 334 -32.08 -60.86 -31.04
CA ARG A 334 -32.26 -59.49 -31.56
C ARG A 334 -32.27 -58.42 -30.45
N LEU A 335 -32.89 -58.71 -29.31
CA LEU A 335 -32.91 -57.82 -28.13
C LEU A 335 -31.51 -57.68 -27.55
N MET A 336 -30.76 -58.76 -27.37
CA MET A 336 -29.37 -58.77 -26.90
C MET A 336 -28.45 -57.96 -27.81
N ASN A 337 -28.56 -58.17 -29.13
CA ASN A 337 -27.78 -57.38 -30.11
C ASN A 337 -28.16 -55.91 -30.07
N ARG A 338 -29.45 -55.57 -29.87
CA ARG A 338 -29.91 -54.16 -29.75
C ARG A 338 -29.39 -53.53 -28.43
N LEU A 339 -29.43 -54.30 -27.30
CA LEU A 339 -28.93 -53.84 -26.02
C LEU A 339 -27.42 -53.57 -26.07
N SER A 340 -26.68 -54.51 -26.63
CA SER A 340 -25.22 -54.41 -26.78
C SER A 340 -24.84 -53.21 -27.65
N GLN A 341 -25.51 -53.01 -28.78
CA GLN A 341 -25.26 -51.82 -29.63
C GLN A 341 -25.61 -50.51 -28.95
N GLN A 342 -26.71 -50.45 -28.19
CA GLN A 342 -27.09 -49.25 -27.41
C GLN A 342 -26.13 -48.96 -26.26
N VAL A 343 -25.66 -50.01 -25.57
CA VAL A 343 -24.66 -49.84 -24.50
C VAL A 343 -23.31 -49.35 -25.07
N LEU A 344 -22.87 -49.97 -26.17
CA LEU A 344 -21.65 -49.56 -26.85
C LEU A 344 -21.74 -48.13 -27.39
N SER A 345 -22.88 -47.73 -27.99
CA SER A 345 -23.07 -46.37 -28.44
C SER A 345 -23.08 -45.36 -27.28
N LYS A 346 -23.78 -45.71 -26.17
CA LYS A 346 -23.81 -44.85 -24.96
C LYS A 346 -22.46 -44.72 -24.29
N VAL A 347 -21.69 -45.82 -24.21
CA VAL A 347 -20.33 -45.80 -23.71
C VAL A 347 -19.42 -44.97 -24.61
N ALA A 348 -19.54 -45.17 -25.93
CA ALA A 348 -18.80 -44.34 -26.90
C ALA A 348 -19.18 -42.86 -26.82
N ASP A 349 -20.46 -42.53 -26.65
CA ASP A 349 -20.95 -41.16 -26.46
C ASP A 349 -20.51 -40.55 -25.14
N ALA A 350 -20.51 -41.37 -24.05
CA ALA A 350 -20.00 -40.91 -22.76
C ALA A 350 -18.46 -40.70 -22.79
N GLN A 351 -17.74 -41.62 -23.45
CA GLN A 351 -16.30 -41.48 -23.65
C GLN A 351 -15.97 -40.24 -24.52
N ARG A 352 -16.71 -40.01 -25.63
CA ARG A 352 -16.57 -38.80 -26.44
C ARG A 352 -16.86 -37.53 -25.63
N LYS A 353 -17.92 -37.54 -24.82
CA LYS A 353 -18.22 -36.39 -23.95
C LYS A 353 -17.10 -36.12 -22.94
N LEU A 354 -16.56 -37.16 -22.32
CA LEU A 354 -15.42 -37.08 -21.43
C LEU A 354 -14.17 -36.53 -22.13
N GLU A 355 -13.91 -37.02 -23.34
CA GLU A 355 -12.78 -36.59 -24.16
C GLU A 355 -12.91 -35.12 -24.60
N ILE A 356 -14.11 -34.72 -25.04
CA ILE A 356 -14.42 -33.33 -25.39
C ILE A 356 -14.30 -32.41 -24.17
N ILE A 357 -14.75 -32.85 -22.99
CA ILE A 357 -14.61 -32.06 -21.75
C ILE A 357 -13.15 -31.93 -21.40
N SER A 358 -12.41 -33.06 -21.41
CA SER A 358 -10.95 -33.08 -21.13
C SER A 358 -10.16 -32.16 -22.06
N GLN A 359 -10.46 -32.20 -23.37
CA GLN A 359 -9.79 -31.34 -24.36
C GLN A 359 -10.16 -29.86 -24.24
N ASN A 360 -11.37 -29.59 -23.75
CA ASN A 360 -11.86 -28.20 -23.66
C ASN A 360 -11.55 -27.50 -22.32
N VAL A 361 -11.25 -28.27 -21.26
CA VAL A 361 -10.96 -27.68 -19.94
C VAL A 361 -9.76 -26.72 -20.01
N GLN A 362 -8.69 -27.17 -20.61
CA GLN A 362 -7.46 -26.37 -20.71
C GLN A 362 -7.64 -25.11 -21.59
N PRO A 363 -8.20 -25.20 -22.81
CA PRO A 363 -8.45 -24.01 -23.62
C PRO A 363 -9.46 -23.03 -23.02
N VAL A 364 -10.46 -23.52 -22.26
CA VAL A 364 -11.43 -22.65 -21.56
C VAL A 364 -10.74 -21.91 -20.42
N LEU A 365 -9.87 -22.63 -19.66
CA LEU A 365 -9.06 -22.02 -18.61
C LEU A 365 -8.12 -20.95 -19.19
N GLU A 366 -7.43 -21.29 -20.27
CA GLU A 366 -6.52 -20.37 -20.97
C GLU A 366 -7.25 -19.14 -21.52
N ARG A 367 -8.44 -19.32 -22.13
CA ARG A 367 -9.27 -18.19 -22.61
C ARG A 367 -9.74 -17.31 -21.46
N LYS A 368 -10.14 -17.93 -20.32
CA LYS A 368 -10.57 -17.17 -19.15
C LYS A 368 -9.41 -16.40 -18.54
N MET A 369 -8.24 -17.03 -18.43
CA MET A 369 -7.02 -16.35 -18.01
C MET A 369 -6.62 -15.22 -18.97
N MET A 370 -6.69 -15.44 -20.30
CA MET A 370 -6.46 -14.39 -21.29
C MET A 370 -7.47 -13.25 -21.18
N SER A 371 -8.76 -13.56 -20.97
CA SER A 371 -9.79 -12.52 -20.85
C SER A 371 -9.62 -11.66 -19.59
N GLU A 372 -9.27 -12.29 -18.46
CA GLU A 372 -9.00 -11.53 -17.22
C GLU A 372 -7.68 -10.75 -17.30
N SER A 373 -6.66 -11.32 -17.96
CA SER A 373 -5.43 -10.60 -18.27
C SER A 373 -5.69 -9.38 -19.17
N HIS A 374 -6.50 -9.57 -20.22
CA HIS A 374 -6.90 -8.47 -21.11
C HIS A 374 -7.72 -7.40 -20.37
N ARG A 375 -8.62 -7.82 -19.47
CA ARG A 375 -9.39 -6.91 -18.61
C ARG A 375 -8.49 -6.10 -17.69
N LEU A 376 -7.48 -6.75 -17.12
CA LEU A 376 -6.45 -6.07 -16.32
C LEU A 376 -5.65 -5.06 -17.15
N GLN A 377 -5.23 -5.44 -18.36
CA GLN A 377 -4.55 -4.54 -19.30
C GLN A 377 -5.40 -3.31 -19.66
N MET A 378 -6.69 -3.53 -19.94
CA MET A 378 -7.63 -2.44 -20.24
C MET A 378 -7.83 -1.49 -19.06
N LEU A 379 -7.90 -2.03 -17.84
CA LEU A 379 -7.99 -1.21 -16.62
C LEU A 379 -6.70 -0.42 -16.40
N GLU A 380 -5.55 -1.05 -16.58
CA GLU A 380 -4.25 -0.39 -16.51
C GLU A 380 -4.09 0.72 -17.56
N GLN A 381 -4.51 0.44 -18.81
CA GLN A 381 -4.49 1.43 -19.88
C GLN A 381 -5.41 2.62 -19.58
N ARG A 382 -6.56 2.35 -18.92
CA ARG A 382 -7.50 3.38 -18.48
C ARG A 382 -6.91 4.26 -17.36
N ILE A 383 -6.19 3.65 -16.41
CA ILE A 383 -5.47 4.37 -15.36
C ILE A 383 -4.33 5.19 -15.96
N ARG A 384 -3.52 4.59 -16.83
CA ARG A 384 -2.43 5.31 -17.53
C ARG A 384 -2.92 6.45 -18.40
N SER A 385 -4.12 6.32 -19.02
CA SER A 385 -4.67 7.40 -19.84
C SER A 385 -5.13 8.61 -19.04
N GLN A 386 -5.31 8.46 -17.72
CA GLN A 386 -5.68 9.53 -16.80
C GLN A 386 -4.47 10.10 -16.05
N ASP A 387 -3.28 9.52 -16.26
CA ASP A 387 -2.05 10.02 -15.66
C ASP A 387 -1.73 11.43 -16.20
N PRO A 388 -1.72 12.43 -15.35
CA PRO A 388 -1.42 13.80 -15.74
C PRO A 388 -0.06 13.96 -16.44
N GLU A 389 0.93 13.14 -16.06
CA GLU A 389 2.25 13.18 -16.70
C GLU A 389 2.22 12.68 -18.14
N LEU A 390 1.44 11.65 -18.45
CA LEU A 390 1.27 11.16 -19.82
C LEU A 390 0.47 12.15 -20.69
N LEU A 391 -0.49 12.84 -20.09
CA LEU A 391 -1.22 13.91 -20.78
C LEU A 391 -0.29 15.07 -21.10
N LEU A 392 0.57 15.46 -20.17
CA LEU A 392 1.56 16.51 -20.40
C LEU A 392 2.55 16.12 -21.51
N LYS A 393 3.03 14.86 -21.54
CA LYS A 393 3.92 14.34 -22.62
C LYS A 393 3.25 14.27 -24.00
N ARG A 394 1.92 14.21 -24.05
CA ARG A 394 1.14 14.27 -25.33
C ARG A 394 0.89 15.69 -25.83
N GLY A 395 1.48 16.68 -25.18
CA GLY A 395 1.38 18.09 -25.61
C GLY A 395 0.26 18.85 -24.91
N TYR A 396 -0.48 18.23 -23.97
CA TYR A 396 -1.38 18.98 -23.11
C TYR A 396 -0.56 19.75 -22.07
N SER A 397 -1.14 20.82 -21.61
CA SER A 397 -0.56 21.62 -20.54
C SER A 397 -1.60 21.87 -19.45
N ILE A 398 -1.13 22.02 -18.24
CA ILE A 398 -1.98 22.36 -17.10
C ILE A 398 -1.69 23.80 -16.73
N THR A 399 -2.69 24.66 -16.88
CA THR A 399 -2.60 26.04 -16.45
C THR A 399 -3.01 26.17 -15.00
N LEU A 400 -2.16 26.77 -14.21
CA LEU A 400 -2.33 27.00 -12.78
C LEU A 400 -2.36 28.50 -12.47
N LYS A 401 -3.27 28.89 -11.61
CA LYS A 401 -3.28 30.20 -10.97
C LYS A 401 -3.17 29.97 -9.47
N ASN A 402 -2.16 30.50 -8.84
CA ASN A 402 -1.87 30.32 -7.40
C ASN A 402 -1.85 28.83 -6.97
N GLY A 403 -1.25 27.96 -7.79
CA GLY A 403 -1.11 26.52 -7.51
C GLY A 403 -2.35 25.68 -7.78
N LYS A 404 -3.49 26.26 -8.19
CA LYS A 404 -4.70 25.52 -8.56
C LYS A 404 -4.91 25.49 -10.07
N SER A 405 -5.37 24.35 -10.61
CA SER A 405 -5.65 24.22 -12.04
C SER A 405 -6.83 25.09 -12.45
N VAL A 406 -6.65 25.86 -13.51
CA VAL A 406 -7.68 26.69 -14.11
C VAL A 406 -8.45 25.85 -15.14
N ARG A 407 -9.75 25.65 -14.90
CA ARG A 407 -10.61 24.83 -15.79
C ARG A 407 -11.47 25.66 -16.74
N SER A 408 -11.57 26.95 -16.50
CA SER A 408 -12.34 27.86 -17.35
C SER A 408 -11.63 29.20 -17.45
N ALA A 409 -11.63 29.77 -18.63
CA ALA A 409 -11.07 31.10 -18.89
C ALA A 409 -11.77 32.20 -18.04
N SER A 410 -13.03 31.98 -17.64
CA SER A 410 -13.79 32.92 -16.78
C SER A 410 -13.22 33.08 -15.37
N LEU A 411 -12.29 32.23 -14.95
CA LEU A 411 -11.60 32.31 -13.66
C LEU A 411 -10.34 33.19 -13.70
N LEU A 412 -10.04 33.74 -14.86
CA LEU A 412 -8.88 34.57 -15.09
C LEU A 412 -9.32 36.02 -15.36
N THR A 413 -8.61 36.94 -14.79
CA THR A 413 -8.79 38.39 -15.00
C THR A 413 -7.53 38.96 -15.60
N SER A 414 -7.67 40.03 -16.39
CA SER A 414 -6.53 40.76 -16.93
C SER A 414 -5.56 41.15 -15.81
N GLY A 415 -4.31 40.83 -16.00
CA GLY A 415 -3.25 41.04 -15.00
C GLY A 415 -2.85 39.81 -14.21
N ASP A 416 -3.63 38.74 -14.22
CA ASP A 416 -3.33 37.52 -13.49
C ASP A 416 -2.06 36.82 -14.01
N VAL A 417 -1.25 36.33 -13.10
CA VAL A 417 -0.09 35.50 -13.44
C VAL A 417 -0.52 34.03 -13.37
N ILE A 418 -0.46 33.39 -14.51
CA ILE A 418 -0.70 31.97 -14.64
C ILE A 418 0.60 31.21 -14.89
N VAL A 419 0.67 30.00 -14.40
CA VAL A 419 1.79 29.10 -14.64
C VAL A 419 1.26 27.91 -15.46
N THR A 420 1.72 27.82 -16.68
CA THR A 420 1.39 26.67 -17.52
C THR A 420 2.47 25.62 -17.37
N ARG A 421 2.08 24.48 -16.89
CA ARG A 421 2.97 23.32 -16.71
C ARG A 421 2.88 22.43 -17.95
N PHE A 422 4.01 22.19 -18.55
CA PHE A 422 4.26 21.23 -19.62
C PHE A 422 4.95 19.99 -19.07
N ALA A 423 5.23 19.02 -19.92
CA ALA A 423 5.97 17.81 -19.55
C ALA A 423 7.38 18.12 -19.01
N GLU A 424 8.07 19.10 -19.57
CA GLU A 424 9.47 19.39 -19.27
C GLU A 424 9.69 20.81 -18.70
N GLY A 425 8.73 21.33 -17.98
CA GLY A 425 8.90 22.62 -17.34
C GLY A 425 7.61 23.42 -17.16
N THR A 426 7.80 24.63 -16.70
CA THR A 426 6.69 25.54 -16.46
C THR A 426 6.97 26.90 -17.10
N VAL A 427 5.96 27.49 -17.70
CA VAL A 427 6.02 28.86 -18.26
C VAL A 427 5.09 29.74 -17.43
N LYS A 428 5.58 30.87 -17.01
CA LYS A 428 4.75 31.89 -16.39
C LYS A 428 4.28 32.87 -17.46
N SER A 429 3.01 33.11 -17.49
CA SER A 429 2.40 34.07 -18.41
C SER A 429 1.48 35.01 -17.63
N LYS A 430 1.28 36.19 -18.13
CA LYS A 430 0.33 37.14 -17.59
C LYS A 430 -0.87 37.19 -18.53
N VAL A 431 -2.04 37.16 -17.96
CA VAL A 431 -3.30 37.24 -18.72
C VAL A 431 -3.49 38.71 -19.11
N GLU A 432 -3.64 38.96 -20.39
CA GLU A 432 -3.98 40.27 -20.92
C GLU A 432 -5.47 40.57 -20.86
#